data_1c04eb16d18ef785310cf2f88ccdf461
#
_entry.id   1c04eb16d18ef785310cf2f88ccdf461
#
_cell.length_a   1.000
_cell.length_b   1.000
_cell.length_c   1.000
_cell.angle_alpha   90.00
_cell.angle_beta   90.00
_cell.angle_gamma   90.00
#
_symmetry.space_group_name_H-M   'P 1'
#
loop_
_entity.id
_entity.type
_entity.pdbx_description
1 polymer ?
#
loop_
_entity_poly.entity_id
_entity_poly.type
_entity_poly.pdbx_seq_one_letter_code
_entity_poly.pdbx_strand_id
1 'polypeptide(L)'
;MQELRDTAGPRTVAVVGAGPSGLAVARELEGAGHRVTVLEEQDTVAGKCQSVRVDGHAFDLGGHICTNRYERIARLLAELDVETERTSRYRVLDAQGRAVRQSMAFLRDGSLQRYRALREREFPRIAEPGLAHSARALAAPVGRWIADHGLHSMAESFGTGWTAAGYGHLDEDVPALYFVKYAEMTGLLDPGPELLGHPGDFTVAGGFATLWRRVAEELKDVRCGVRVTSVERRADGVRVHTDSGPVEADDVVLAVAPDRILPVLDATDEERDLAARIRSNAYHTTLAAASGLPQDGFYFLAAHTASRQAAGHCVSYHHRYPDSEVRTFYSYGRPDEVTALLRDDVTALGGRLEEVHLRREWAFMPHFGGTDLADGALDRLDALQGRYRTWFVGGLPAFELVECTVAHAQDLARRHFPPAQGTLARRDHGPATIEEERQT
;
A
#
# COMPACT_ATOMS: atom_id res chain seq x y z
N MET A 1 24.82 -18.44 13.45
CA MET A 1 24.29 -17.63 14.56
C MET A 1 25.34 -16.57 14.84
N GLN A 2 25.18 -15.41 14.24
CA GLN A 2 26.04 -14.27 14.51
C GLN A 2 25.35 -13.49 15.63
N GLU A 3 25.99 -13.44 16.79
CA GLU A 3 25.50 -12.73 17.98
C GLU A 3 25.12 -11.30 17.58
N LEU A 4 23.82 -10.98 17.65
CA LEU A 4 23.35 -9.62 17.71
C LEU A 4 24.01 -8.99 18.93
N ARG A 5 25.02 -8.16 18.71
CA ARG A 5 25.63 -7.36 19.77
C ARG A 5 24.52 -6.49 20.35
N ASP A 6 24.16 -6.75 21.59
CA ASP A 6 23.41 -5.85 22.46
C ASP A 6 24.21 -4.55 22.60
N THR A 7 24.09 -3.66 21.63
CA THR A 7 24.62 -2.30 21.72
C THR A 7 23.56 -1.48 22.46
N ALA A 8 23.72 -1.37 23.77
CA ALA A 8 22.87 -0.58 24.65
C ALA A 8 22.92 0.96 24.38
N GLY A 9 23.47 1.39 23.26
CA GLY A 9 23.62 2.78 22.85
C GLY A 9 22.73 3.16 21.64
N PRO A 10 22.53 4.48 21.41
CA PRO A 10 21.82 4.96 20.24
C PRO A 10 22.57 4.61 18.96
N ARG A 11 21.87 4.00 17.98
CA ARG A 11 22.40 3.70 16.66
C ARG A 11 22.11 4.84 15.68
N THR A 12 22.93 4.95 14.64
CA THR A 12 22.67 5.80 13.48
C THR A 12 22.06 4.96 12.37
N VAL A 13 20.96 5.41 11.78
CA VAL A 13 20.24 4.64 10.74
C VAL A 13 19.95 5.54 9.54
N ALA A 14 20.41 5.12 8.36
CA ALA A 14 20.00 5.74 7.10
C ALA A 14 18.74 5.05 6.59
N VAL A 15 17.69 5.81 6.24
CA VAL A 15 16.46 5.30 5.64
C VAL A 15 16.40 5.79 4.20
N VAL A 16 16.33 4.88 3.23
CA VAL A 16 16.24 5.20 1.81
C VAL A 16 14.79 5.10 1.36
N GLY A 17 14.21 6.26 1.02
CA GLY A 17 12.81 6.43 0.62
C GLY A 17 11.94 7.04 1.74
N ALA A 18 11.29 8.18 1.45
CA ALA A 18 10.38 8.88 2.34
C ALA A 18 8.90 8.61 2.00
N GLY A 19 8.58 7.39 1.58
CA GLY A 19 7.20 6.90 1.53
C GLY A 19 6.67 6.52 2.92
N PRO A 20 5.39 6.06 3.01
CA PRO A 20 4.76 5.69 4.28
C PRO A 20 5.57 4.76 5.17
N SER A 21 6.16 3.70 4.61
CA SER A 21 6.98 2.73 5.36
C SER A 21 8.29 3.33 5.87
N GLY A 22 8.98 4.14 5.04
CA GLY A 22 10.23 4.79 5.41
C GLY A 22 10.03 5.83 6.51
N LEU A 23 8.99 6.64 6.40
CA LEU A 23 8.65 7.62 7.44
C LEU A 23 8.16 6.96 8.73
N ALA A 24 7.40 5.87 8.62
CA ALA A 24 6.92 5.13 9.80
C ALA A 24 8.07 4.47 10.56
N VAL A 25 9.02 3.80 9.87
CA VAL A 25 10.19 3.21 10.53
C VAL A 25 11.08 4.28 11.13
N ALA A 26 11.29 5.41 10.43
CA ALA A 26 12.10 6.52 10.92
C ALA A 26 11.54 7.10 12.23
N ARG A 27 10.22 7.32 12.28
CA ARG A 27 9.51 7.81 13.46
C ARG A 27 9.64 6.87 14.67
N GLU A 28 9.49 5.57 14.45
CA GLU A 28 9.67 4.55 15.51
C GLU A 28 11.12 4.54 16.01
N LEU A 29 12.09 4.58 15.11
CA LEU A 29 13.53 4.58 15.46
C LEU A 29 13.93 5.84 16.24
N GLU A 30 13.49 7.03 15.82
CA GLU A 30 13.73 8.26 16.59
C GLU A 30 13.03 8.21 17.96
N GLY A 31 11.79 7.70 18.00
CA GLY A 31 11.05 7.46 19.24
C GLY A 31 11.75 6.50 20.20
N ALA A 32 12.51 5.54 19.67
CA ALA A 32 13.38 4.64 20.43
C ALA A 32 14.76 5.23 20.81
N GLY A 33 15.04 6.50 20.43
CA GLY A 33 16.27 7.20 20.77
C GLY A 33 17.41 7.00 19.79
N HIS A 34 17.17 6.43 18.63
CA HIS A 34 18.16 6.31 17.55
C HIS A 34 18.28 7.61 16.76
N ARG A 35 19.37 7.79 16.02
CA ARG A 35 19.57 8.92 15.10
C ARG A 35 19.27 8.46 13.68
N VAL A 36 18.32 9.14 13.02
CA VAL A 36 17.82 8.73 11.71
C VAL A 36 18.07 9.84 10.70
N THR A 37 18.55 9.47 9.51
CA THR A 37 18.58 10.33 8.32
C THR A 37 17.71 9.66 7.25
N VAL A 38 16.65 10.33 6.81
CA VAL A 38 15.80 9.88 5.71
C VAL A 38 16.25 10.53 4.41
N LEU A 39 16.45 9.73 3.35
CA LEU A 39 16.91 10.17 2.03
C LEU A 39 15.81 9.89 1.00
N GLU A 40 15.36 10.93 0.29
CA GLU A 40 14.30 10.84 -0.73
C GLU A 40 14.77 11.52 -2.02
N GLU A 41 14.67 10.82 -3.15
CA GLU A 41 15.08 11.36 -4.45
C GLU A 41 14.12 12.42 -5.02
N GLN A 42 12.84 12.37 -4.63
CA GLN A 42 11.85 13.36 -5.03
C GLN A 42 11.96 14.61 -4.18
N ASP A 43 11.47 15.74 -4.68
CA ASP A 43 11.44 17.01 -3.96
C ASP A 43 10.45 17.01 -2.76
N THR A 44 9.62 15.96 -2.67
CA THR A 44 8.59 15.83 -1.63
C THR A 44 8.51 14.41 -1.09
N VAL A 45 8.10 14.29 0.17
CA VAL A 45 7.78 12.99 0.80
C VAL A 45 6.44 12.43 0.31
N ALA A 46 6.02 11.31 0.84
CA ALA A 46 4.77 10.57 0.66
C ALA A 46 4.81 9.42 -0.35
N GLY A 47 5.85 9.28 -1.18
CA GLY A 47 5.97 8.14 -2.11
C GLY A 47 4.70 7.93 -2.95
N LYS A 48 4.10 6.73 -2.90
CA LYS A 48 2.84 6.42 -3.63
C LYS A 48 1.56 7.01 -2.99
N CYS A 49 1.67 7.77 -1.91
CA CYS A 49 0.55 8.54 -1.33
C CYS A 49 0.60 10.01 -1.76
N GLN A 50 1.15 10.29 -2.93
CA GLN A 50 1.31 11.63 -3.47
C GLN A 50 -0.03 12.27 -3.81
N SER A 51 -0.18 13.55 -3.47
CA SER A 51 -1.33 14.38 -3.83
C SER A 51 -0.87 15.60 -4.63
N VAL A 52 -1.69 16.03 -5.60
CA VAL A 52 -1.46 17.24 -6.40
C VAL A 52 -2.64 18.17 -6.31
N ARG A 53 -2.43 19.47 -6.56
CA ARG A 53 -3.50 20.46 -6.57
C ARG A 53 -3.84 20.86 -8.01
N VAL A 54 -5.14 20.82 -8.33
CA VAL A 54 -5.72 21.37 -9.56
C VAL A 54 -6.94 22.20 -9.16
N ASP A 55 -7.06 23.41 -9.64
CA ASP A 55 -8.16 24.34 -9.40
C ASP A 55 -8.52 24.50 -7.91
N GLY A 56 -7.50 24.52 -7.04
CA GLY A 56 -7.67 24.66 -5.59
C GLY A 56 -7.95 23.36 -4.84
N HIS A 57 -8.35 22.28 -5.51
CA HIS A 57 -8.65 20.96 -4.93
C HIS A 57 -7.43 20.06 -4.89
N ALA A 58 -7.36 19.16 -3.89
CA ALA A 58 -6.31 18.16 -3.76
C ALA A 58 -6.74 16.81 -4.29
N PHE A 59 -6.01 16.29 -5.26
CA PHE A 59 -6.26 14.98 -5.87
C PHE A 59 -5.15 14.00 -5.52
N ASP A 60 -5.52 12.83 -5.03
CA ASP A 60 -4.60 11.77 -4.70
C ASP A 60 -4.27 10.91 -5.92
N LEU A 61 -2.98 10.67 -6.15
CA LEU A 61 -2.48 9.92 -7.30
C LEU A 61 -2.22 8.44 -7.01
N GLY A 62 -2.39 8.02 -5.77
CA GLY A 62 -2.15 6.64 -5.33
C GLY A 62 -3.01 6.27 -4.14
N GLY A 63 -2.41 5.65 -3.11
CA GLY A 63 -3.14 5.24 -1.90
C GLY A 63 -3.75 6.43 -1.17
N HIS A 64 -5.06 6.37 -0.91
CA HIS A 64 -5.79 7.47 -0.26
C HIS A 64 -7.03 7.04 0.51
N ILE A 65 -7.50 5.80 0.34
CA ILE A 65 -8.69 5.31 1.03
C ILE A 65 -8.25 4.49 2.23
N CYS A 66 -8.76 4.84 3.40
CA CYS A 66 -8.57 4.12 4.65
C CYS A 66 -9.88 3.47 5.06
N THR A 67 -9.80 2.23 5.51
CA THR A 67 -10.96 1.49 6.05
C THR A 67 -10.93 1.52 7.58
N ASN A 68 -11.99 1.03 8.22
CA ASN A 68 -12.05 0.84 9.67
C ASN A 68 -10.99 -0.13 10.23
N ARG A 69 -10.23 -0.82 9.36
CA ARG A 69 -9.11 -1.69 9.73
C ARG A 69 -7.76 -0.96 9.76
N TYR A 70 -7.73 0.31 9.44
CA TYR A 70 -6.53 1.12 9.39
C TYR A 70 -6.24 1.76 10.76
N GLU A 71 -5.98 0.92 11.77
CA GLU A 71 -5.80 1.35 13.16
C GLU A 71 -4.56 2.22 13.36
N ARG A 72 -3.45 1.90 12.68
CA ARG A 72 -2.20 2.65 12.81
C ARG A 72 -2.26 3.98 12.09
N ILE A 73 -2.89 4.01 10.93
CA ILE A 73 -3.13 5.26 10.20
C ILE A 73 -4.10 6.15 10.99
N ALA A 74 -5.19 5.61 11.52
CA ALA A 74 -6.13 6.37 12.35
C ALA A 74 -5.43 6.98 13.58
N ARG A 75 -4.54 6.21 14.23
CA ARG A 75 -3.72 6.70 15.35
C ARG A 75 -2.79 7.83 14.92
N LEU A 76 -2.06 7.68 13.81
CA LEU A 76 -1.18 8.73 13.29
C LEU A 76 -1.95 10.03 12.97
N LEU A 77 -3.13 9.91 12.36
CA LEU A 77 -3.99 11.05 12.05
C LEU A 77 -4.41 11.80 13.31
N ALA A 78 -4.81 11.06 14.36
CA ALA A 78 -5.20 11.64 15.64
C ALA A 78 -4.02 12.27 16.37
N GLU A 79 -2.85 11.61 16.42
CA GLU A 79 -1.65 12.13 17.08
C GLU A 79 -1.11 13.41 16.41
N LEU A 80 -1.28 13.54 15.09
CA LEU A 80 -0.75 14.65 14.29
C LEU A 80 -1.80 15.73 14.00
N ASP A 81 -3.01 15.62 14.57
CA ASP A 81 -4.14 16.51 14.34
C ASP A 81 -4.41 16.74 12.83
N VAL A 82 -4.47 15.64 12.08
CA VAL A 82 -4.74 15.66 10.64
C VAL A 82 -6.21 15.39 10.39
N GLU A 83 -6.87 16.36 9.78
CA GLU A 83 -8.30 16.30 9.47
C GLU A 83 -8.63 15.22 8.45
N THR A 84 -9.73 14.52 8.68
CA THR A 84 -10.25 13.46 7.81
C THR A 84 -11.61 13.83 7.24
N GLU A 85 -11.93 13.25 6.11
CA GLU A 85 -13.26 13.34 5.50
C GLU A 85 -13.73 11.95 5.07
N ARG A 86 -15.04 11.78 4.92
CA ARG A 86 -15.62 10.53 4.41
C ARG A 86 -15.28 10.38 2.95
N THR A 87 -14.98 9.13 2.53
CA THR A 87 -14.81 8.85 1.10
C THR A 87 -16.14 8.95 0.37
N SER A 88 -16.05 9.13 -0.94
CA SER A 88 -17.19 9.05 -1.86
C SER A 88 -17.79 7.64 -1.86
N ARG A 89 -19.07 7.54 -2.19
CA ARG A 89 -19.77 6.25 -2.29
C ARG A 89 -19.23 5.43 -3.45
N TYR A 90 -19.01 4.14 -3.21
CA TYR A 90 -18.65 3.19 -4.26
C TYR A 90 -19.88 2.78 -5.08
N ARG A 91 -19.72 2.72 -6.38
CA ARG A 91 -20.73 2.26 -7.33
C ARG A 91 -20.08 1.42 -8.41
N VAL A 92 -20.73 0.34 -8.80
CA VAL A 92 -20.30 -0.49 -9.92
C VAL A 92 -21.17 -0.12 -11.13
N LEU A 93 -20.52 0.12 -12.27
CA LEU A 93 -21.20 0.39 -13.55
C LEU A 93 -21.03 -0.80 -14.51
N ASP A 94 -22.09 -1.14 -15.23
CA ASP A 94 -22.01 -2.09 -16.35
C ASP A 94 -21.41 -1.42 -17.61
N ALA A 95 -21.27 -2.17 -18.69
CA ALA A 95 -20.73 -1.69 -19.95
C ALA A 95 -21.56 -0.56 -20.60
N GLN A 96 -22.80 -0.32 -20.15
CA GLN A 96 -23.67 0.77 -20.59
C GLN A 96 -23.71 1.94 -19.61
N GLY A 97 -22.81 1.96 -18.61
CA GLY A 97 -22.74 3.01 -17.60
C GLY A 97 -23.87 2.99 -16.57
N ARG A 98 -24.69 1.93 -16.50
CA ARG A 98 -25.78 1.80 -15.53
C ARG A 98 -25.25 1.22 -14.23
N ALA A 99 -25.71 1.77 -13.10
CA ALA A 99 -25.36 1.26 -11.79
C ALA A 99 -25.89 -0.17 -11.59
N VAL A 100 -25.01 -1.09 -11.23
CA VAL A 100 -25.33 -2.48 -10.87
C VAL A 100 -25.07 -2.74 -9.40
N ARG A 101 -25.83 -3.66 -8.83
CA ARG A 101 -25.66 -4.04 -7.43
C ARG A 101 -24.50 -5.01 -7.31
N GLN A 102 -23.55 -4.68 -6.42
CA GLN A 102 -22.49 -5.62 -6.06
C GLN A 102 -23.08 -6.81 -5.31
N SER A 103 -22.63 -8.02 -5.66
CA SER A 103 -23.04 -9.24 -4.98
C SER A 103 -22.52 -9.24 -3.53
N MET A 104 -23.41 -9.62 -2.61
CA MET A 104 -23.06 -9.90 -1.21
C MET A 104 -23.41 -11.36 -0.85
N ALA A 105 -23.40 -12.24 -1.86
CA ALA A 105 -23.80 -13.64 -1.70
C ALA A 105 -22.92 -14.37 -0.69
N PHE A 106 -21.59 -14.05 -0.63
CA PHE A 106 -20.64 -14.68 0.27
C PHE A 106 -21.05 -14.58 1.77
N LEU A 107 -21.84 -13.58 2.15
CA LEU A 107 -22.36 -13.45 3.52
C LEU A 107 -23.49 -14.45 3.84
N ARG A 108 -24.12 -15.03 2.82
CA ARG A 108 -25.36 -15.80 2.95
C ARG A 108 -25.26 -17.24 2.45
N ASP A 109 -24.33 -17.54 1.57
CA ASP A 109 -24.18 -18.87 0.92
C ASP A 109 -23.25 -19.84 1.66
N GLY A 110 -22.78 -19.47 2.86
CA GLY A 110 -21.85 -20.25 3.64
C GLY A 110 -20.36 -20.04 3.30
N SER A 111 -20.04 -19.22 2.29
CA SER A 111 -18.63 -18.97 1.89
C SER A 111 -17.83 -18.29 2.99
N LEU A 112 -18.41 -17.36 3.72
CA LEU A 112 -17.74 -16.69 4.83
C LEU A 112 -17.36 -17.68 5.94
N GLN A 113 -18.25 -18.63 6.27
CA GLN A 113 -17.97 -19.66 7.28
C GLN A 113 -16.87 -20.63 6.79
N ARG A 114 -16.92 -21.05 5.51
CA ARG A 114 -15.86 -21.86 4.90
C ARG A 114 -14.52 -21.15 4.92
N TYR A 115 -14.52 -19.88 4.54
CA TYR A 115 -13.32 -19.04 4.58
C TYR A 115 -12.74 -18.95 6.00
N ARG A 116 -13.56 -18.65 7.01
CA ARG A 116 -13.12 -18.56 8.41
C ARG A 116 -12.50 -19.86 8.92
N ALA A 117 -13.13 -21.00 8.64
CA ALA A 117 -12.59 -22.31 9.01
C ALA A 117 -11.26 -22.62 8.31
N LEU A 118 -11.13 -22.23 7.04
CA LEU A 118 -9.90 -22.38 6.27
C LEU A 118 -8.78 -21.50 6.82
N ARG A 119 -9.09 -20.22 7.09
CA ARG A 119 -8.17 -19.26 7.69
C ARG A 119 -7.60 -19.75 9.01
N GLU A 120 -8.47 -20.19 9.93
CA GLU A 120 -8.08 -20.67 11.25
C GLU A 120 -7.15 -21.89 11.18
N ARG A 121 -7.37 -22.78 10.21
CA ARG A 121 -6.59 -24.01 10.05
C ARG A 121 -5.27 -23.80 9.32
N GLU A 122 -5.22 -22.97 8.25
CA GLU A 122 -4.12 -22.97 7.30
C GLU A 122 -3.28 -21.68 7.33
N PHE A 123 -3.89 -20.54 7.63
CA PHE A 123 -3.19 -19.25 7.64
C PHE A 123 -3.71 -18.29 8.73
N PRO A 124 -3.71 -18.71 10.01
CA PRO A 124 -4.31 -17.95 11.11
C PRO A 124 -3.67 -16.58 11.33
N ARG A 125 -2.44 -16.40 10.87
CA ARG A 125 -1.64 -15.18 11.05
C ARG A 125 -1.80 -14.16 9.94
N ILE A 126 -2.67 -14.38 8.95
CA ILE A 126 -2.78 -13.52 7.76
C ILE A 126 -3.05 -12.04 8.07
N ALA A 127 -3.72 -11.72 9.18
CA ALA A 127 -3.96 -10.34 9.61
C ALA A 127 -2.73 -9.68 10.27
N GLU A 128 -1.74 -10.46 10.73
CA GLU A 128 -0.52 -9.93 11.34
C GLU A 128 0.35 -9.15 10.35
N PRO A 129 1.25 -8.27 10.83
CA PRO A 129 2.22 -7.59 9.97
C PRO A 129 3.11 -8.57 9.20
N GLY A 130 3.40 -8.24 7.94
CA GLY A 130 4.18 -9.10 7.04
C GLY A 130 3.34 -10.12 6.28
N LEU A 131 4.00 -10.88 5.41
CA LEU A 131 3.39 -11.87 4.52
C LEU A 131 4.00 -13.27 4.64
N ALA A 132 5.26 -13.39 5.06
CA ALA A 132 6.02 -14.65 5.02
C ALA A 132 5.31 -15.81 5.75
N HIS A 133 4.71 -15.52 6.92
CA HIS A 133 4.01 -16.52 7.75
C HIS A 133 2.83 -17.22 7.08
N SER A 134 2.24 -16.68 5.99
CA SER A 134 1.08 -17.24 5.29
C SER A 134 1.39 -17.55 3.81
N ALA A 135 2.60 -17.26 3.35
CA ALA A 135 2.97 -17.28 1.95
C ALA A 135 2.80 -18.66 1.30
N ARG A 136 3.34 -19.69 1.92
CA ARG A 136 3.31 -21.06 1.36
C ARG A 136 1.90 -21.63 1.29
N ALA A 137 1.07 -21.37 2.29
CA ALA A 137 -0.31 -21.85 2.33
C ALA A 137 -1.19 -21.19 1.24
N LEU A 138 -0.85 -19.99 0.83
CA LEU A 138 -1.62 -19.18 -0.12
C LEU A 138 -0.86 -18.92 -1.44
N ALA A 139 0.08 -19.80 -1.79
CA ALA A 139 0.90 -19.67 -3.00
C ALA A 139 0.15 -19.98 -4.31
N ALA A 140 -0.96 -20.72 -4.25
CA ALA A 140 -1.75 -21.05 -5.43
C ALA A 140 -2.31 -19.80 -6.12
N PRO A 141 -2.45 -19.80 -7.47
CA PRO A 141 -3.15 -18.73 -8.18
C PRO A 141 -4.54 -18.49 -7.60
N VAL A 142 -4.92 -17.23 -7.44
CA VAL A 142 -6.15 -16.83 -6.74
C VAL A 142 -7.41 -17.46 -7.32
N GLY A 143 -7.55 -17.49 -8.66
CA GLY A 143 -8.71 -18.09 -9.32
C GLY A 143 -8.83 -19.59 -9.03
N ARG A 144 -7.71 -20.32 -9.05
CA ARG A 144 -7.67 -21.75 -8.70
C ARG A 144 -7.98 -21.96 -7.22
N TRP A 145 -7.36 -21.18 -6.33
CA TRP A 145 -7.58 -21.26 -4.89
C TRP A 145 -9.06 -21.04 -4.53
N ILE A 146 -9.71 -20.04 -5.15
CA ILE A 146 -11.14 -19.77 -5.00
C ILE A 146 -11.99 -20.96 -5.43
N ALA A 147 -11.66 -21.56 -6.59
CA ALA A 147 -12.40 -22.73 -7.13
C ALA A 147 -12.24 -23.97 -6.25
N ASP A 148 -11.01 -24.28 -5.84
CA ASP A 148 -10.67 -25.45 -5.02
C ASP A 148 -11.38 -25.42 -3.65
N HIS A 149 -11.68 -24.21 -3.12
CA HIS A 149 -12.33 -24.02 -1.82
C HIS A 149 -13.82 -23.63 -1.91
N GLY A 150 -14.39 -23.55 -3.11
CA GLY A 150 -15.80 -23.17 -3.32
C GLY A 150 -16.15 -21.77 -2.84
N LEU A 151 -15.24 -20.79 -3.06
CA LEU A 151 -15.34 -19.41 -2.62
C LEU A 151 -15.70 -18.44 -3.76
N HIS A 152 -16.43 -18.89 -4.77
CA HIS A 152 -16.77 -18.08 -5.96
C HIS A 152 -17.47 -16.77 -5.62
N SER A 153 -18.38 -16.78 -4.66
CA SER A 153 -19.08 -15.56 -4.22
C SER A 153 -18.17 -14.53 -3.56
N MET A 154 -17.01 -14.96 -3.04
CA MET A 154 -15.97 -14.06 -2.56
C MET A 154 -15.33 -13.28 -3.73
N ALA A 155 -15.04 -13.96 -4.86
CA ALA A 155 -14.55 -13.30 -6.07
C ALA A 155 -15.57 -12.32 -6.64
N GLU A 156 -16.84 -12.69 -6.68
CA GLU A 156 -17.93 -11.81 -7.15
C GLU A 156 -18.07 -10.55 -6.30
N SER A 157 -17.83 -10.65 -4.99
CA SER A 157 -18.00 -9.53 -4.06
C SER A 157 -16.77 -8.62 -4.00
N PHE A 158 -15.55 -9.16 -4.12
CA PHE A 158 -14.32 -8.41 -3.92
C PHE A 158 -13.51 -8.17 -5.19
N GLY A 159 -13.70 -8.98 -6.23
CA GLY A 159 -12.87 -8.96 -7.44
C GLY A 159 -12.86 -7.62 -8.16
N THR A 160 -14.02 -6.98 -8.29
CA THR A 160 -14.12 -5.65 -8.91
C THR A 160 -13.31 -4.60 -8.13
N GLY A 161 -13.45 -4.56 -6.80
CA GLY A 161 -12.70 -3.64 -5.94
C GLY A 161 -11.20 -3.94 -5.93
N TRP A 162 -10.82 -5.21 -5.91
CA TRP A 162 -9.43 -5.66 -6.02
C TRP A 162 -8.76 -5.12 -7.29
N THR A 163 -9.36 -5.37 -8.44
CA THR A 163 -8.82 -4.91 -9.73
C THR A 163 -8.82 -3.38 -9.81
N ALA A 164 -9.92 -2.74 -9.41
CA ALA A 164 -10.04 -1.28 -9.43
C ALA A 164 -8.99 -0.58 -8.53
N ALA A 165 -8.52 -1.25 -7.49
CA ALA A 165 -7.51 -0.73 -6.57
C ALA A 165 -6.06 -0.99 -7.01
N GLY A 166 -5.81 -1.59 -8.18
CA GLY A 166 -4.46 -1.73 -8.74
C GLY A 166 -3.78 -3.09 -8.53
N TYR A 167 -4.48 -4.06 -7.92
CA TYR A 167 -3.86 -5.34 -7.51
C TYR A 167 -3.85 -6.43 -8.59
N GLY A 168 -4.30 -6.13 -9.81
CA GLY A 168 -4.38 -7.08 -10.93
C GLY A 168 -5.77 -7.67 -11.12
N HIS A 169 -5.92 -8.55 -12.10
CA HIS A 169 -7.17 -9.25 -12.38
C HIS A 169 -7.16 -10.65 -11.75
N LEU A 170 -8.35 -11.14 -11.37
CA LEU A 170 -8.46 -12.48 -10.76
C LEU A 170 -8.18 -13.64 -11.74
N ASP A 171 -8.19 -13.38 -13.04
CA ASP A 171 -7.83 -14.33 -14.10
C ASP A 171 -6.33 -14.33 -14.44
N GLU A 172 -5.53 -13.55 -13.70
CA GLU A 172 -4.08 -13.57 -13.77
C GLU A 172 -3.48 -14.61 -12.81
N ASP A 173 -2.18 -14.90 -13.01
CA ASP A 173 -1.43 -15.81 -12.15
C ASP A 173 -0.94 -15.10 -10.87
N VAL A 174 -1.85 -14.41 -10.19
CA VAL A 174 -1.58 -13.75 -8.91
C VAL A 174 -1.87 -14.72 -7.77
N PRO A 175 -0.94 -14.92 -6.82
CA PRO A 175 -1.17 -15.78 -5.66
C PRO A 175 -2.32 -15.35 -4.77
N ALA A 176 -3.04 -16.31 -4.21
CA ALA A 176 -4.14 -16.08 -3.28
C ALA A 176 -3.72 -15.29 -2.04
N LEU A 177 -2.45 -15.36 -1.63
CA LEU A 177 -1.87 -14.61 -0.52
C LEU A 177 -2.25 -13.13 -0.55
N TYR A 178 -2.08 -12.50 -1.69
CA TYR A 178 -2.29 -11.04 -1.84
C TYR A 178 -3.78 -10.70 -1.82
N PHE A 179 -4.61 -11.48 -2.49
CA PHE A 179 -6.06 -11.30 -2.50
C PHE A 179 -6.68 -11.52 -1.10
N VAL A 180 -6.23 -12.55 -0.40
CA VAL A 180 -6.68 -12.84 0.96
C VAL A 180 -6.23 -11.74 1.92
N LYS A 181 -4.98 -11.27 1.82
CA LYS A 181 -4.49 -10.14 2.63
C LYS A 181 -5.29 -8.87 2.37
N TYR A 182 -5.60 -8.56 1.12
CA TYR A 182 -6.47 -7.45 0.76
C TYR A 182 -7.85 -7.57 1.41
N ALA A 183 -8.50 -8.72 1.27
CA ALA A 183 -9.84 -8.94 1.81
C ALA A 183 -9.89 -8.82 3.35
N GLU A 184 -8.87 -9.31 4.06
CA GLU A 184 -8.72 -9.14 5.51
C GLU A 184 -8.57 -7.67 5.92
N MET A 185 -7.74 -6.93 5.20
CA MET A 185 -7.38 -5.56 5.57
C MET A 185 -8.40 -4.51 5.13
N THR A 186 -9.31 -4.85 4.22
CA THR A 186 -10.43 -3.97 3.83
C THR A 186 -11.66 -4.13 4.72
N GLY A 187 -11.65 -5.03 5.70
CA GLY A 187 -12.77 -5.27 6.62
C GLY A 187 -13.96 -5.99 6.00
N LEU A 188 -13.85 -6.37 4.73
CA LEU A 188 -14.96 -6.99 3.99
C LEU A 188 -15.29 -8.42 4.46
N LEU A 189 -14.34 -9.10 5.09
CA LEU A 189 -14.51 -10.47 5.62
C LEU A 189 -15.01 -10.52 7.07
N ASP A 190 -15.08 -9.39 7.72
CA ASP A 190 -15.65 -9.26 9.06
C ASP A 190 -16.72 -8.17 9.04
N PRO A 191 -17.91 -8.51 8.50
CA PRO A 191 -19.02 -7.60 8.51
C PRO A 191 -19.52 -7.46 9.95
N GLY A 192 -18.95 -6.53 10.69
CA GLY A 192 -19.54 -6.03 11.91
C GLY A 192 -20.90 -5.38 11.61
N PRO A 193 -21.69 -4.99 12.62
CA PRO A 193 -22.96 -4.28 12.42
C PRO A 193 -22.80 -3.02 11.54
N GLU A 194 -21.62 -2.55 11.39
CA GLU A 194 -21.17 -1.40 10.63
C GLU A 194 -21.16 -1.58 9.11
N LEU A 195 -21.15 -2.81 8.57
CA LEU A 195 -21.18 -3.07 7.12
C LEU A 195 -22.54 -2.82 6.48
N LEU A 196 -23.59 -2.79 7.26
CA LEU A 196 -24.98 -2.64 6.78
C LEU A 196 -25.45 -1.17 6.66
N GLY A 197 -24.64 -0.22 7.09
CA GLY A 197 -25.01 1.20 7.05
C GLY A 197 -23.79 2.13 6.97
N HIS A 198 -22.62 1.65 6.55
CA HIS A 198 -21.34 2.18 6.93
C HIS A 198 -20.85 3.38 6.15
N PRO A 199 -20.50 4.39 6.86
CA PRO A 199 -19.51 5.40 6.43
C PRO A 199 -18.17 5.14 7.12
N GLY A 200 -17.62 3.90 7.03
CA GLY A 200 -16.38 3.58 7.70
C GLY A 200 -15.15 4.01 6.96
N ASP A 201 -15.23 4.06 5.63
CA ASP A 201 -14.11 4.46 4.83
C ASP A 201 -13.91 5.97 4.86
N PHE A 202 -12.67 6.39 5.06
CA PHE A 202 -12.29 7.78 5.17
C PHE A 202 -11.02 8.08 4.35
N THR A 203 -10.75 9.34 4.13
CA THR A 203 -9.53 9.86 3.53
C THR A 203 -9.07 11.10 4.27
N VAL A 204 -7.90 11.64 3.90
CA VAL A 204 -7.34 12.85 4.51
C VAL A 204 -7.89 14.08 3.79
N ALA A 205 -8.43 15.02 4.55
CA ALA A 205 -8.82 16.33 4.02
C ALA A 205 -7.58 17.05 3.45
N GLY A 206 -7.72 17.62 2.27
CA GLY A 206 -6.62 18.31 1.59
C GLY A 206 -5.55 17.38 0.99
N GLY A 207 -5.83 16.08 0.87
CA GLY A 207 -4.99 15.06 0.21
C GLY A 207 -4.11 14.24 1.16
N PHE A 208 -3.95 12.97 0.84
CA PHE A 208 -3.32 11.98 1.71
C PHE A 208 -1.82 12.26 1.98
N ALA A 209 -1.13 12.95 1.07
CA ALA A 209 0.23 13.41 1.29
C ALA A 209 0.37 14.33 2.52
N THR A 210 -0.72 14.95 2.98
CA THR A 210 -0.70 15.82 4.17
C THR A 210 -0.29 15.07 5.42
N LEU A 211 -0.78 13.84 5.63
CA LEU A 211 -0.36 13.00 6.75
C LEU A 211 1.16 12.78 6.73
N TRP A 212 1.70 12.41 5.57
CA TRP A 212 3.12 12.05 5.46
C TRP A 212 4.05 13.25 5.59
N ARG A 213 3.61 14.44 5.16
CA ARG A 213 4.32 15.70 5.44
C ARG A 213 4.35 15.98 6.93
N ARG A 214 3.24 15.81 7.65
CA ARG A 214 3.19 15.96 9.11
C ARG A 214 4.09 14.97 9.83
N VAL A 215 4.15 13.70 9.39
CA VAL A 215 5.10 12.72 9.93
C VAL A 215 6.54 13.16 9.69
N ALA A 216 6.86 13.66 8.49
CA ALA A 216 8.21 14.11 8.15
C ALA A 216 8.63 15.37 8.95
N GLU A 217 7.69 16.28 9.26
CA GLU A 217 7.92 17.48 10.08
C GLU A 217 8.31 17.13 11.54
N GLU A 218 7.90 15.98 12.07
CA GLU A 218 8.33 15.52 13.40
C GLU A 218 9.75 14.92 13.41
N LEU A 219 10.29 14.52 12.26
CA LEU A 219 11.62 13.91 12.14
C LEU A 219 12.72 14.98 12.07
N LYS A 220 13.88 14.67 12.62
CA LYS A 220 14.99 15.63 12.76
C LYS A 220 15.77 15.84 11.46
N ASP A 221 15.89 14.80 10.62
CA ASP A 221 16.72 14.84 9.40
C ASP A 221 16.03 14.09 8.25
N VAL A 222 15.23 14.82 7.48
CA VAL A 222 14.60 14.36 6.24
C VAL A 222 15.11 15.18 5.08
N ARG A 223 15.76 14.53 4.11
CA ARG A 223 16.42 15.17 2.96
C ARG A 223 15.71 14.76 1.68
N CYS A 224 14.89 15.66 1.13
CA CYS A 224 14.27 15.52 -0.19
C CYS A 224 15.18 16.06 -1.29
N GLY A 225 14.99 15.61 -2.55
CA GLY A 225 15.85 15.95 -3.68
C GLY A 225 17.24 15.34 -3.59
N VAL A 226 17.42 14.31 -2.77
CA VAL A 226 18.71 13.64 -2.55
C VAL A 226 18.66 12.21 -3.06
N ARG A 227 19.38 11.97 -4.15
CA ARG A 227 19.42 10.66 -4.80
C ARG A 227 20.55 9.80 -4.25
N VAL A 228 20.22 8.60 -3.79
CA VAL A 228 21.20 7.58 -3.45
C VAL A 228 21.83 7.02 -4.73
N THR A 229 23.17 7.05 -4.82
CA THR A 229 23.94 6.62 -5.99
C THR A 229 24.68 5.31 -5.76
N SER A 230 25.07 4.99 -4.52
CA SER A 230 25.53 3.66 -4.12
C SER A 230 25.40 3.44 -2.62
N VAL A 231 25.33 2.18 -2.21
CA VAL A 231 25.33 1.75 -0.80
C VAL A 231 26.45 0.73 -0.62
N GLU A 232 27.42 1.06 0.24
CA GLU A 232 28.53 0.20 0.63
C GLU A 232 28.28 -0.33 2.05
N ARG A 233 28.16 -1.62 2.19
CA ARG A 233 27.94 -2.30 3.49
C ARG A 233 29.28 -2.85 4.00
N ARG A 234 29.70 -2.37 5.16
CA ARG A 234 30.99 -2.69 5.79
C ARG A 234 30.79 -3.46 7.08
N ALA A 235 31.85 -4.02 7.60
CA ALA A 235 31.81 -4.75 8.89
C ALA A 235 31.41 -3.84 10.06
N ASP A 236 31.79 -2.58 10.02
CA ASP A 236 31.59 -1.58 11.08
C ASP A 236 30.42 -0.61 10.86
N GLY A 237 29.80 -0.61 9.68
CA GLY A 237 28.69 0.29 9.34
C GLY A 237 28.32 0.24 7.87
N VAL A 238 27.55 1.23 7.45
CA VAL A 238 27.09 1.41 6.08
C VAL A 238 27.44 2.82 5.62
N ARG A 239 27.94 2.95 4.40
CA ARG A 239 28.11 4.24 3.73
C ARG A 239 27.12 4.34 2.57
N VAL A 240 26.21 5.30 2.67
CA VAL A 240 25.25 5.64 1.62
C VAL A 240 25.78 6.83 0.85
N HIS A 241 26.19 6.63 -0.39
CA HIS A 241 26.61 7.71 -1.28
C HIS A 241 25.39 8.35 -1.92
N THR A 242 25.40 9.68 -1.96
CA THR A 242 24.35 10.46 -2.63
C THR A 242 24.96 11.52 -3.54
N ASP A 243 24.16 12.12 -4.39
CA ASP A 243 24.56 13.27 -5.22
C ASP A 243 24.90 14.52 -4.40
N SER A 244 24.49 14.54 -3.11
CA SER A 244 24.72 15.63 -2.18
C SER A 244 25.82 15.30 -1.13
N GLY A 245 26.52 14.19 -1.28
CA GLY A 245 27.58 13.71 -0.40
C GLY A 245 27.23 12.43 0.37
N PRO A 246 28.19 11.79 1.02
CA PRO A 246 27.99 10.51 1.71
C PRO A 246 27.28 10.69 3.06
N VAL A 247 26.51 9.67 3.45
CA VAL A 247 25.92 9.51 4.79
C VAL A 247 26.48 8.25 5.40
N GLU A 248 27.11 8.36 6.59
CA GLU A 248 27.60 7.22 7.35
C GLU A 248 26.54 6.81 8.38
N ALA A 249 26.28 5.51 8.50
CA ALA A 249 25.32 4.98 9.45
C ALA A 249 25.75 3.60 9.98
N ASP A 250 25.20 3.19 11.12
CA ASP A 250 25.37 1.83 11.64
C ASP A 250 24.56 0.82 10.84
N ASP A 251 23.38 1.24 10.34
CA ASP A 251 22.45 0.43 9.57
C ASP A 251 21.79 1.24 8.45
N VAL A 252 21.30 0.51 7.44
CA VAL A 252 20.43 1.07 6.39
C VAL A 252 19.09 0.36 6.36
N VAL A 253 18.01 1.14 6.28
CA VAL A 253 16.66 0.66 5.99
C VAL A 253 16.30 1.04 4.56
N LEU A 254 16.01 0.05 3.75
CA LEU A 254 15.59 0.20 2.36
C LEU A 254 14.06 0.19 2.30
N ALA A 255 13.46 1.37 2.15
CA ALA A 255 12.03 1.58 2.02
C ALA A 255 11.59 1.73 0.55
N VAL A 256 12.44 1.27 -0.34
CA VAL A 256 12.24 1.20 -1.80
C VAL A 256 12.22 -0.27 -2.19
N ALA A 257 11.40 -0.63 -3.18
CA ALA A 257 11.33 -2.02 -3.63
C ALA A 257 12.72 -2.52 -4.05
N PRO A 258 13.12 -3.76 -3.67
CA PRO A 258 14.47 -4.27 -3.88
C PRO A 258 14.96 -4.23 -5.32
N ASP A 259 14.10 -4.49 -6.31
CA ASP A 259 14.42 -4.39 -7.73
C ASP A 259 14.83 -2.96 -8.16
N ARG A 260 14.36 -1.94 -7.45
CA ARG A 260 14.65 -0.53 -7.73
C ARG A 260 15.95 -0.07 -7.08
N ILE A 261 16.27 -0.58 -5.87
CA ILE A 261 17.49 -0.18 -5.14
C ILE A 261 18.70 -1.05 -5.50
N LEU A 262 18.49 -2.25 -6.03
CA LEU A 262 19.54 -3.21 -6.34
C LEU A 262 20.66 -2.65 -7.24
N PRO A 263 20.39 -1.82 -8.26
CA PRO A 263 21.44 -1.25 -9.11
C PRO A 263 22.50 -0.41 -8.37
N VAL A 264 22.14 0.12 -7.19
CA VAL A 264 23.03 0.98 -6.39
C VAL A 264 23.51 0.30 -5.11
N LEU A 265 23.08 -0.94 -4.85
CA LEU A 265 23.49 -1.75 -3.70
C LEU A 265 24.67 -2.66 -4.08
N ASP A 266 25.62 -2.84 -3.18
CA ASP A 266 26.65 -3.89 -3.26
C ASP A 266 26.06 -5.28 -3.00
N ALA A 267 25.05 -5.63 -3.80
CA ALA A 267 24.14 -6.74 -3.57
C ALA A 267 24.85 -8.10 -3.64
N THR A 268 24.42 -9.01 -2.77
CA THR A 268 24.78 -10.42 -2.83
C THR A 268 24.05 -11.14 -3.97
N ASP A 269 24.49 -12.35 -4.32
CA ASP A 269 23.82 -13.18 -5.33
C ASP A 269 22.40 -13.56 -4.89
N GLU A 270 22.17 -13.77 -3.58
CA GLU A 270 20.86 -14.05 -3.02
C GLU A 270 19.89 -12.86 -3.16
N GLU A 271 20.37 -11.65 -2.90
CA GLU A 271 19.57 -10.43 -3.09
C GLU A 271 19.24 -10.21 -4.57
N ARG A 272 20.21 -10.46 -5.46
CA ARG A 272 19.99 -10.38 -6.93
C ARG A 272 18.96 -11.41 -7.39
N ASP A 273 19.06 -12.66 -6.94
CA ASP A 273 18.11 -13.71 -7.29
C ASP A 273 16.68 -13.36 -6.83
N LEU A 274 16.52 -12.91 -5.60
CA LEU A 274 15.21 -12.49 -5.09
C LEU A 274 14.65 -11.29 -5.86
N ALA A 275 15.46 -10.27 -6.11
CA ALA A 275 15.00 -9.07 -6.81
C ALA A 275 14.59 -9.35 -8.27
N ALA A 276 15.27 -10.28 -8.96
CA ALA A 276 14.93 -10.70 -10.32
C ALA A 276 13.58 -11.44 -10.43
N ARG A 277 13.03 -11.91 -9.30
CA ARG A 277 11.72 -12.61 -9.23
C ARG A 277 10.57 -11.67 -8.91
N ILE A 278 10.84 -10.42 -8.54
CA ILE A 278 9.82 -9.44 -8.20
C ILE A 278 9.05 -9.06 -9.45
N ARG A 279 7.73 -9.09 -9.34
CA ARG A 279 6.78 -8.62 -10.34
C ARG A 279 6.08 -7.38 -9.80
N SER A 280 5.57 -6.53 -10.68
CA SER A 280 4.72 -5.40 -10.32
C SER A 280 3.72 -5.12 -11.43
N ASN A 281 2.60 -4.49 -11.08
CA ASN A 281 1.59 -4.07 -12.04
C ASN A 281 1.95 -2.70 -12.61
N ALA A 282 1.88 -2.53 -13.93
CA ALA A 282 1.89 -1.22 -14.57
C ALA A 282 0.50 -0.59 -14.37
N TYR A 283 0.38 0.25 -13.35
CA TYR A 283 -0.88 0.88 -12.96
C TYR A 283 -0.80 2.39 -13.14
N HIS A 284 -1.78 2.95 -13.82
CA HIS A 284 -1.82 4.36 -14.16
C HIS A 284 -2.90 5.11 -13.41
N THR A 285 -2.53 6.27 -12.90
CA THR A 285 -3.47 7.27 -12.39
C THR A 285 -3.45 8.46 -13.35
N THR A 286 -4.59 8.76 -13.96
CA THR A 286 -4.75 9.89 -14.88
C THR A 286 -5.71 10.91 -14.26
N LEU A 287 -5.24 12.11 -14.02
CA LEU A 287 -6.05 13.23 -13.58
C LEU A 287 -6.49 14.03 -14.80
N ALA A 288 -7.79 14.11 -15.04
CA ALA A 288 -8.34 14.75 -16.22
C ALA A 288 -9.69 15.39 -15.95
N ALA A 289 -9.96 16.51 -16.64
CA ALA A 289 -11.30 17.09 -16.73
C ALA A 289 -12.14 16.26 -17.71
N ALA A 290 -13.34 15.87 -17.28
CA ALA A 290 -14.28 15.12 -18.10
C ALA A 290 -15.73 15.50 -17.73
N SER A 291 -16.52 15.85 -18.73
CA SER A 291 -17.94 16.22 -18.58
C SER A 291 -18.88 15.04 -18.89
N GLY A 292 -20.13 15.13 -18.44
CA GLY A 292 -21.18 14.16 -18.78
C GLY A 292 -21.12 12.82 -18.08
N LEU A 293 -20.12 12.58 -17.23
CA LEU A 293 -20.02 11.36 -16.42
C LEU A 293 -20.80 11.49 -15.10
N PRO A 294 -21.25 10.37 -14.49
CA PRO A 294 -21.76 10.35 -13.13
C PRO A 294 -20.85 11.04 -12.12
N GLN A 295 -21.47 11.76 -11.17
CA GLN A 295 -20.80 12.60 -10.17
C GLN A 295 -20.93 12.02 -8.75
N ASP A 296 -20.14 12.54 -7.81
CA ASP A 296 -20.17 12.23 -6.37
C ASP A 296 -19.99 10.74 -6.07
N GLY A 297 -18.93 10.16 -6.60
CA GLY A 297 -18.69 8.74 -6.38
C GLY A 297 -17.34 8.21 -6.82
N PHE A 298 -17.05 7.02 -6.32
CA PHE A 298 -15.99 6.17 -6.83
C PHE A 298 -16.65 5.08 -7.69
N TYR A 299 -16.37 5.07 -8.97
CA TYR A 299 -17.06 4.24 -9.96
C TYR A 299 -16.15 3.12 -10.46
N PHE A 300 -16.55 1.87 -10.27
CA PHE A 300 -15.87 0.68 -10.76
C PHE A 300 -16.53 0.22 -12.06
N LEU A 301 -15.74 -0.04 -13.10
CA LEU A 301 -16.22 -0.43 -14.41
C LEU A 301 -16.18 -1.96 -14.55
N ALA A 302 -17.30 -2.64 -14.28
CA ALA A 302 -17.36 -4.10 -14.21
C ALA A 302 -16.87 -4.79 -15.49
N ALA A 303 -17.11 -4.22 -16.65
CA ALA A 303 -16.66 -4.78 -17.93
C ALA A 303 -15.13 -4.84 -18.04
N HIS A 304 -14.43 -3.89 -17.41
CA HIS A 304 -12.98 -3.77 -17.51
C HIS A 304 -12.23 -4.39 -16.31
N THR A 305 -12.95 -4.68 -15.22
CA THR A 305 -12.36 -5.36 -14.05
C THR A 305 -12.49 -6.89 -14.11
N ALA A 306 -13.31 -7.43 -15.00
CA ALA A 306 -13.63 -8.86 -15.05
C ALA A 306 -12.45 -9.71 -15.57
N SER A 307 -11.62 -9.18 -16.47
CA SER A 307 -10.56 -9.93 -17.14
C SER A 307 -9.40 -9.02 -17.55
N ARG A 308 -8.18 -9.57 -17.48
CA ARG A 308 -6.95 -8.94 -17.98
C ARG A 308 -6.98 -8.62 -19.49
N GLN A 309 -7.91 -9.19 -20.24
CA GLN A 309 -8.10 -8.85 -21.66
C GLN A 309 -8.55 -7.39 -21.86
N ALA A 310 -9.05 -6.75 -20.82
CA ALA A 310 -9.40 -5.34 -20.81
C ALA A 310 -8.21 -4.42 -20.39
N ALA A 311 -6.97 -4.93 -20.41
CA ALA A 311 -5.80 -4.10 -20.15
C ALA A 311 -5.74 -2.89 -21.11
N GLY A 312 -5.36 -1.72 -20.57
CA GLY A 312 -5.41 -0.43 -21.27
C GLY A 312 -6.69 0.37 -20.99
N HIS A 313 -7.80 -0.30 -20.76
CA HIS A 313 -9.06 0.37 -20.42
C HIS A 313 -9.07 0.91 -18.98
N CYS A 314 -9.90 1.93 -18.77
CA CYS A 314 -10.18 2.48 -17.45
C CYS A 314 -10.93 1.44 -16.59
N VAL A 315 -10.39 1.04 -15.45
CA VAL A 315 -11.01 0.09 -14.52
C VAL A 315 -11.89 0.79 -13.48
N SER A 316 -11.58 2.05 -13.18
CA SER A 316 -12.35 2.85 -12.24
C SER A 316 -12.05 4.35 -12.42
N TYR A 317 -12.97 5.18 -11.94
CA TYR A 317 -12.71 6.60 -11.77
C TYR A 317 -13.33 7.15 -10.50
N HIS A 318 -12.74 8.24 -9.98
CA HIS A 318 -13.19 8.94 -8.79
C HIS A 318 -13.55 10.39 -9.11
N HIS A 319 -14.79 10.79 -8.81
CA HIS A 319 -15.23 12.17 -8.77
C HIS A 319 -15.38 12.58 -7.30
N ARG A 320 -14.40 13.33 -6.80
CA ARG A 320 -14.27 13.65 -5.37
C ARG A 320 -14.99 14.95 -5.00
N TYR A 321 -14.93 15.95 -5.86
CA TYR A 321 -15.40 17.30 -5.58
C TYR A 321 -16.59 17.67 -6.47
N PRO A 322 -17.77 17.96 -5.88
CA PRO A 322 -19.00 18.24 -6.65
C PRO A 322 -18.92 19.48 -7.54
N ASP A 323 -18.05 20.42 -7.18
CA ASP A 323 -17.82 21.69 -7.89
C ASP A 323 -16.66 21.63 -8.90
N SER A 324 -16.14 20.43 -9.20
CA SER A 324 -15.05 20.23 -10.16
C SER A 324 -15.41 19.20 -11.24
N GLU A 325 -15.05 19.47 -12.48
CA GLU A 325 -15.12 18.47 -13.57
C GLU A 325 -13.87 17.57 -13.63
N VAL A 326 -12.91 17.77 -12.72
CA VAL A 326 -11.69 16.96 -12.67
C VAL A 326 -11.97 15.63 -11.96
N ARG A 327 -11.50 14.55 -12.57
CA ARG A 327 -11.63 13.18 -12.07
C ARG A 327 -10.29 12.48 -12.09
N THR A 328 -10.13 11.52 -11.19
CA THR A 328 -9.00 10.60 -11.18
C THR A 328 -9.43 9.30 -11.84
N PHE A 329 -8.79 8.93 -12.94
CA PHE A 329 -9.03 7.69 -13.69
C PHE A 329 -7.91 6.69 -13.42
N TYR A 330 -8.25 5.41 -13.37
CA TYR A 330 -7.31 4.33 -13.06
C TYR A 330 -7.34 3.27 -14.17
N SER A 331 -6.15 2.84 -14.63
CA SER A 331 -6.02 1.88 -15.74
C SER A 331 -4.78 1.00 -15.56
N TYR A 332 -4.77 -0.17 -16.20
CA TYR A 332 -3.58 -1.00 -16.37
C TYR A 332 -3.05 -0.86 -17.79
N GLY A 333 -1.80 -1.27 -18.02
CA GLY A 333 -1.27 -1.44 -19.36
C GLY A 333 -0.19 -0.43 -19.74
N ARG A 334 0.08 -0.32 -21.03
CA ARG A 334 1.13 0.58 -21.53
C ARG A 334 0.61 2.03 -21.62
N PRO A 335 1.49 3.01 -21.43
CA PRO A 335 1.11 4.43 -21.40
C PRO A 335 0.37 4.93 -22.65
N ASP A 336 0.78 4.46 -23.84
CA ASP A 336 0.16 4.81 -25.12
C ASP A 336 -1.26 4.25 -25.26
N GLU A 337 -1.47 2.99 -24.88
CA GLU A 337 -2.77 2.32 -24.89
C GLU A 337 -3.76 3.01 -23.92
N VAL A 338 -3.33 3.24 -22.67
CA VAL A 338 -4.15 3.90 -21.64
C VAL A 338 -4.67 5.26 -22.11
N THR A 339 -3.84 6.06 -22.80
CA THR A 339 -4.25 7.39 -23.26
C THR A 339 -5.30 7.31 -24.37
N ALA A 340 -5.13 6.39 -25.30
CA ALA A 340 -6.08 6.21 -26.42
C ALA A 340 -7.41 5.69 -25.92
N LEU A 341 -7.39 4.61 -25.12
CA LEU A 341 -8.58 3.92 -24.64
C LEU A 341 -9.39 4.75 -23.62
N LEU A 342 -8.72 5.58 -22.79
CA LEU A 342 -9.44 6.43 -21.83
C LEU A 342 -10.49 7.36 -22.50
N ARG A 343 -10.15 7.91 -23.67
CA ARG A 343 -11.10 8.74 -24.42
C ARG A 343 -12.33 7.94 -24.90
N ASP A 344 -12.08 6.73 -25.38
CA ASP A 344 -13.14 5.85 -25.86
C ASP A 344 -14.03 5.38 -24.70
N ASP A 345 -13.42 5.03 -23.55
CA ASP A 345 -14.13 4.62 -22.34
C ASP A 345 -15.03 5.73 -21.81
N VAL A 346 -14.51 6.96 -21.71
CA VAL A 346 -15.30 8.13 -21.29
C VAL A 346 -16.46 8.37 -22.23
N THR A 347 -16.24 8.23 -23.55
CA THR A 347 -17.29 8.39 -24.58
C THR A 347 -18.33 7.28 -24.47
N ALA A 348 -17.93 6.04 -24.25
CA ALA A 348 -18.85 4.90 -24.08
C ALA A 348 -19.76 5.06 -22.86
N LEU A 349 -19.26 5.74 -21.81
CA LEU A 349 -20.04 6.08 -20.62
C LEU A 349 -20.94 7.33 -20.80
N GLY A 350 -20.96 7.92 -22.00
CA GLY A 350 -21.77 9.11 -22.33
C GLY A 350 -21.11 10.44 -21.97
N GLY A 351 -19.83 10.42 -21.58
CA GLY A 351 -19.08 11.60 -21.24
C GLY A 351 -18.17 12.11 -22.37
N ARG A 352 -17.44 13.16 -22.07
CA ARG A 352 -16.40 13.73 -22.95
C ARG A 352 -15.14 14.03 -22.15
N LEU A 353 -14.00 13.49 -22.58
CA LEU A 353 -12.68 13.83 -22.04
C LEU A 353 -12.24 15.18 -22.59
N GLU A 354 -12.06 16.17 -21.71
CA GLU A 354 -11.73 17.55 -22.07
C GLU A 354 -10.22 17.77 -22.09
N GLU A 355 -9.60 17.66 -20.92
CA GLU A 355 -8.19 17.94 -20.71
C GLU A 355 -7.56 16.91 -19.77
N VAL A 356 -6.38 16.44 -20.11
CA VAL A 356 -5.54 15.60 -19.22
C VAL A 356 -4.52 16.51 -18.53
N HIS A 357 -4.67 16.71 -17.22
CA HIS A 357 -3.77 17.52 -16.42
C HIS A 357 -2.47 16.78 -16.08
N LEU A 358 -2.58 15.51 -15.70
CA LEU A 358 -1.43 14.71 -15.27
C LEU A 358 -1.72 13.22 -15.46
N ARG A 359 -0.69 12.47 -15.81
CA ARG A 359 -0.68 11.00 -15.69
C ARG A 359 0.56 10.56 -14.92
N ARG A 360 0.34 9.62 -13.99
CA ARG A 360 1.40 8.97 -13.24
C ARG A 360 1.32 7.47 -13.47
N GLU A 361 2.43 6.88 -13.86
CA GLU A 361 2.62 5.43 -13.90
C GLU A 361 3.26 4.96 -12.59
N TRP A 362 2.74 3.86 -12.05
CA TRP A 362 3.22 3.21 -10.86
C TRP A 362 3.65 1.77 -11.15
N ALA A 363 4.84 1.37 -10.74
CA ALA A 363 5.16 -0.03 -10.50
C ALA A 363 4.44 -0.43 -9.20
N PHE A 364 3.19 -0.86 -9.33
CA PHE A 364 2.29 -1.08 -8.20
C PHE A 364 2.31 -2.54 -7.76
N MET A 365 2.10 -2.76 -6.45
CA MET A 365 2.07 -4.08 -5.84
C MET A 365 3.30 -4.94 -6.20
N PRO A 366 4.50 -4.63 -5.69
CA PRO A 366 5.63 -5.53 -5.83
C PRO A 366 5.30 -6.87 -5.14
N HIS A 367 5.45 -7.98 -5.86
CA HIS A 367 5.03 -9.30 -5.40
C HIS A 367 5.86 -10.42 -6.01
N PHE A 368 5.85 -11.58 -5.36
CA PHE A 368 6.39 -12.84 -5.90
C PHE A 368 5.28 -13.67 -6.54
N GLY A 369 5.62 -14.44 -7.55
CA GLY A 369 4.72 -15.43 -8.16
C GLY A 369 4.48 -16.65 -7.27
N GLY A 370 3.49 -17.47 -7.64
CA GLY A 370 3.09 -18.63 -6.83
C GLY A 370 4.22 -19.64 -6.60
N THR A 371 5.01 -19.95 -7.62
CA THR A 371 6.19 -20.83 -7.50
C THR A 371 7.21 -20.25 -6.54
N ASP A 372 7.50 -18.95 -6.64
CA ASP A 372 8.47 -18.29 -5.77
C ASP A 372 8.00 -18.31 -4.31
N LEU A 373 6.70 -18.11 -4.05
CA LEU A 373 6.13 -18.20 -2.71
C LEU A 373 6.19 -19.63 -2.15
N ALA A 374 5.88 -20.62 -2.96
CA ALA A 374 5.97 -22.03 -2.57
C ALA A 374 7.40 -22.44 -2.23
N ASP A 375 8.39 -21.90 -2.96
CA ASP A 375 9.82 -22.10 -2.75
C ASP A 375 10.39 -21.25 -1.60
N GLY A 376 9.55 -20.41 -0.95
CA GLY A 376 9.92 -19.65 0.25
C GLY A 376 10.64 -18.34 -0.04
N ALA A 377 10.34 -17.65 -1.13
CA ALA A 377 10.97 -16.37 -1.45
C ALA A 377 10.77 -15.31 -0.33
N LEU A 378 9.58 -15.26 0.30
CA LEU A 378 9.33 -14.37 1.44
C LEU A 378 10.06 -14.80 2.72
N ASP A 379 10.22 -16.11 2.96
CA ASP A 379 11.05 -16.59 4.07
C ASP A 379 12.53 -16.20 3.89
N ARG A 380 13.02 -16.27 2.64
CA ARG A 380 14.38 -15.84 2.28
C ARG A 380 14.55 -14.32 2.46
N LEU A 381 13.56 -13.53 2.04
CA LEU A 381 13.57 -12.08 2.23
C LEU A 381 13.58 -11.72 3.74
N ASP A 382 12.78 -12.41 4.55
CA ASP A 382 12.78 -12.25 6.00
C ASP A 382 14.14 -12.64 6.62
N ALA A 383 14.79 -13.66 6.11
CA ALA A 383 16.11 -14.08 6.56
C ALA A 383 17.23 -13.10 6.20
N LEU A 384 17.00 -12.17 5.27
CA LEU A 384 17.93 -11.07 4.96
C LEU A 384 17.82 -9.92 5.94
N GLN A 385 16.76 -9.82 6.76
CA GLN A 385 16.60 -8.73 7.72
C GLN A 385 17.78 -8.68 8.71
N GLY A 386 18.44 -7.53 8.76
CA GLY A 386 19.61 -7.28 9.58
C GLY A 386 20.93 -7.90 9.06
N ARG A 387 20.92 -8.73 8.02
CA ARG A 387 22.15 -9.19 7.36
C ARG A 387 22.83 -8.01 6.66
N TYR A 388 24.11 -7.94 6.78
CA TYR A 388 24.91 -6.83 6.24
C TYR A 388 24.37 -5.45 6.67
N ARG A 389 23.81 -5.35 7.90
CA ARG A 389 23.25 -4.11 8.46
C ARG A 389 22.13 -3.50 7.61
N THR A 390 21.41 -4.34 6.88
CA THR A 390 20.39 -3.94 5.93
C THR A 390 19.02 -4.46 6.33
N TRP A 391 18.01 -3.61 6.24
CA TRP A 391 16.64 -3.89 6.60
C TRP A 391 15.70 -3.50 5.45
N PHE A 392 14.71 -4.32 5.17
CA PHE A 392 13.76 -4.11 4.06
C PHE A 392 12.36 -3.87 4.60
N VAL A 393 11.76 -2.73 4.20
CA VAL A 393 10.35 -2.40 4.51
C VAL A 393 9.63 -1.98 3.22
N GLY A 394 8.31 -1.90 3.27
CA GLY A 394 7.49 -1.50 2.12
C GLY A 394 6.54 -2.60 1.64
N GLY A 395 6.01 -2.44 0.43
CA GLY A 395 4.94 -3.29 -0.11
C GLY A 395 5.31 -4.75 -0.29
N LEU A 396 6.55 -5.06 -0.68
CA LEU A 396 6.97 -6.45 -0.95
C LEU A 396 6.87 -7.37 0.28
N PRO A 397 7.46 -7.04 1.45
CA PRO A 397 7.33 -7.89 2.65
C PRO A 397 5.97 -7.77 3.34
N ALA A 398 5.22 -6.67 3.13
CA ALA A 398 4.05 -6.33 3.95
C ALA A 398 2.70 -6.42 3.23
N PHE A 399 2.67 -6.42 1.92
CA PHE A 399 1.55 -6.08 1.04
C PHE A 399 1.37 -4.55 0.86
N GLU A 400 1.06 -4.12 -0.37
CA GLU A 400 1.03 -2.69 -0.72
C GLU A 400 -0.31 -2.00 -0.36
N LEU A 401 -0.73 -2.16 0.88
CA LEU A 401 -1.69 -1.29 1.57
C LEU A 401 -0.95 -0.42 2.57
N VAL A 402 -1.33 0.83 2.70
CA VAL A 402 -0.63 1.79 3.56
C VAL A 402 -0.58 1.30 5.01
N GLU A 403 -1.69 0.79 5.54
CA GLU A 403 -1.74 0.19 6.88
C GLU A 403 -0.77 -0.97 7.05
N CYS A 404 -0.69 -1.87 6.04
CA CYS A 404 0.21 -3.03 6.07
C CYS A 404 1.68 -2.61 6.09
N THR A 405 2.04 -1.64 5.24
CA THR A 405 3.43 -1.16 5.14
C THR A 405 3.87 -0.43 6.39
N VAL A 406 3.01 0.38 6.99
CA VAL A 406 3.24 1.06 8.27
C VAL A 406 3.35 0.05 9.41
N ALA A 407 2.41 -0.89 9.48
CA ALA A 407 2.41 -1.92 10.52
C ALA A 407 3.68 -2.78 10.51
N HIS A 408 4.12 -3.20 9.33
CA HIS A 408 5.35 -3.97 9.17
C HIS A 408 6.59 -3.15 9.54
N ALA A 409 6.67 -1.89 9.11
CA ALA A 409 7.79 -1.01 9.41
C ALA A 409 7.93 -0.74 10.91
N GLN A 410 6.82 -0.48 11.62
CA GLN A 410 6.79 -0.30 13.06
C GLN A 410 7.15 -1.59 13.81
N ASP A 411 6.63 -2.73 13.37
CA ASP A 411 6.91 -4.03 13.97
C ASP A 411 8.39 -4.42 13.80
N LEU A 412 8.97 -4.18 12.63
CA LEU A 412 10.40 -4.38 12.37
C LEU A 412 11.26 -3.51 13.31
N ALA A 413 10.95 -2.22 13.42
CA ALA A 413 11.69 -1.31 14.30
C ALA A 413 11.64 -1.80 15.75
N ARG A 414 10.47 -2.13 16.27
CA ARG A 414 10.27 -2.57 17.66
C ARG A 414 10.99 -3.89 17.97
N ARG A 415 11.03 -4.83 17.04
CA ARG A 415 11.70 -6.13 17.22
C ARG A 415 13.22 -6.05 17.16
N HIS A 416 13.76 -5.17 16.33
CA HIS A 416 15.19 -5.21 16.01
C HIS A 416 16.00 -4.00 16.49
N PHE A 417 15.32 -2.95 16.93
CA PHE A 417 15.95 -1.72 17.43
C PHE A 417 15.39 -1.39 18.81
N PRO A 418 15.91 -2.05 19.87
CA PRO A 418 15.46 -1.79 21.23
C PRO A 418 15.75 -0.34 21.61
N PRO A 419 14.97 0.26 22.54
CA PRO A 419 15.17 1.63 22.99
C PRO A 419 16.59 1.85 23.49
N ALA A 420 17.19 2.96 23.09
CA ALA A 420 18.48 3.38 23.60
C ALA A 420 18.39 3.67 25.12
N GLN A 421 19.48 3.40 25.86
CA GLN A 421 19.51 3.63 27.30
C GLN A 421 19.17 5.08 27.63
N GLY A 422 18.24 5.28 28.57
CA GLY A 422 17.75 6.58 29.00
C GLY A 422 16.57 7.13 28.19
N THR A 423 16.10 6.43 27.16
CA THR A 423 14.91 6.81 26.41
C THR A 423 13.66 6.25 27.10
N LEU A 424 12.75 7.10 27.52
CA LEU A 424 11.40 6.66 27.92
C LEU A 424 10.66 6.21 26.65
N ALA A 425 10.38 4.92 26.56
CA ALA A 425 9.56 4.39 25.47
C ALA A 425 8.26 5.21 25.38
N ARG A 426 7.88 5.69 24.20
CA ARG A 426 6.53 6.23 23.98
C ARG A 426 5.54 5.15 24.41
N ARG A 427 4.76 5.42 25.46
CA ARG A 427 3.76 4.47 25.93
C ARG A 427 2.74 4.27 24.83
N ASP A 428 2.52 3.01 24.44
CA ASP A 428 1.33 2.62 23.69
C ASP A 428 0.11 3.04 24.53
N HIS A 429 -0.51 4.15 24.19
CA HIS A 429 -1.85 4.43 24.67
C HIS A 429 -2.74 3.41 23.95
N GLY A 430 -3.34 2.51 24.73
CA GLY A 430 -4.32 1.55 24.25
C GLY A 430 -5.43 2.23 23.44
N PRO A 431 -6.34 1.47 22.79
CA PRO A 431 -7.37 2.03 21.96
C PRO A 431 -8.09 3.16 22.68
N ALA A 432 -8.12 4.34 22.08
CA ALA A 432 -8.90 5.46 22.59
C ALA A 432 -10.37 5.02 22.61
N THR A 433 -10.90 4.75 23.78
CA THR A 433 -12.33 4.65 24.00
C THR A 433 -12.90 6.04 23.76
N ILE A 434 -13.56 6.20 22.64
CA ILE A 434 -14.43 7.36 22.40
C ILE A 434 -15.62 7.17 23.34
N GLU A 435 -15.57 7.83 24.49
CA GLU A 435 -16.76 7.99 25.34
C GLU A 435 -17.75 8.85 24.55
N GLU A 436 -18.89 8.24 24.19
CA GLU A 436 -20.07 8.96 23.73
C GLU A 436 -20.52 9.93 24.85
N GLU A 437 -20.24 11.20 24.70
CA GLU A 437 -21.00 12.21 25.43
C GLU A 437 -22.44 12.22 24.88
N ARG A 438 -23.28 11.45 25.54
CA ARG A 438 -24.74 11.62 25.46
C ARG A 438 -25.06 12.93 26.17
N GLN A 439 -25.29 13.97 25.38
CA GLN A 439 -26.04 15.12 25.85
C GLN A 439 -27.51 14.89 25.61
N THR A 440 -28.24 14.97 26.71
CA THR A 440 -29.69 15.00 26.91
C THR A 440 -30.45 15.93 25.99
#